data_9d85560ca28a74da73825a1300059343
#
_entry.id   9d85560ca28a74da73825a1300059343
#
_cell.length_a   1.000
_cell.length_b   1.000
_cell.length_c   1.000
_cell.angle_alpha   90.00
_cell.angle_beta   90.00
_cell.angle_gamma   90.00
#
_symmetry.space_group_name_H-M   'P 1'
#
loop_
_entity.id
_entity.type
_entity.pdbx_description
1 polymer ?
#
loop_
_entity_poly.entity_id
_entity_poly.type
_entity_poly.pdbx_seq_one_letter_code
_entity_poly.pdbx_strand_id
1 'polypeptide(L)'
;MKRIYETMFIVSPKLDEEERNAMAEKVRDYIVERVGGTIEKFDRWGVRKLAYRVAKGFSEGDYTVIQFRADPETVDILERFYGITPDVFRWQTFRREDLEKAEKRASLKPPETVEEPESVEAAESVETSTEPVVEDVAYEAVDAETETVEEVKKTEE
;
A
#
# COMPACT_ATOMS: atom_id res chain seq x y z
N MET A 1 -28.05 -2.98 5.73
CA MET A 1 -27.02 -4.05 5.54
C MET A 1 -25.70 -3.41 5.18
N LYS A 2 -24.68 -3.61 6.01
CA LYS A 2 -23.34 -3.07 5.75
C LYS A 2 -22.72 -3.72 4.51
N ARG A 3 -22.07 -2.91 3.67
CA ARG A 3 -21.40 -3.31 2.43
C ARG A 3 -19.93 -2.93 2.49
N ILE A 4 -19.11 -3.58 1.68
CA ILE A 4 -17.67 -3.28 1.62
C ILE A 4 -17.43 -2.16 0.60
N TYR A 5 -16.78 -1.12 1.06
CA TYR A 5 -16.36 0.03 0.26
C TYR A 5 -14.85 0.18 0.28
N GLU A 6 -14.32 0.72 -0.79
CA GLU A 6 -12.95 1.16 -0.88
C GLU A 6 -12.94 2.63 -1.27
N THR A 7 -12.29 3.44 -0.48
CA THR A 7 -12.06 4.84 -0.80
C THR A 7 -10.58 5.07 -1.03
N MET A 8 -10.25 5.71 -2.14
CA MET A 8 -8.92 6.21 -2.44
C MET A 8 -8.97 7.72 -2.47
N PHE A 9 -8.08 8.36 -1.74
CA PHE A 9 -7.96 9.81 -1.76
C PHE A 9 -6.51 10.24 -1.87
N ILE A 10 -6.32 11.46 -2.38
CA ILE A 10 -5.02 12.02 -2.66
C ILE A 10 -4.89 13.35 -1.91
N VAL A 11 -3.90 13.39 -1.03
CA VAL A 11 -3.59 14.56 -0.22
C VAL A 11 -2.55 15.43 -0.91
N SER A 12 -2.65 16.74 -0.69
CA SER A 12 -1.75 17.74 -1.26
C SER A 12 -0.29 17.48 -0.88
N PRO A 13 0.64 17.50 -1.86
CA PRO A 13 2.07 17.33 -1.59
C PRO A 13 2.71 18.55 -0.91
N LYS A 14 1.96 19.67 -0.74
CA LYS A 14 2.44 20.87 -0.04
C LYS A 14 2.53 20.70 1.48
N LEU A 15 1.78 19.75 2.01
CA LEU A 15 1.78 19.41 3.42
C LEU A 15 3.04 18.64 3.78
N ASP A 16 3.52 18.82 5.00
CA ASP A 16 4.59 18.01 5.54
C ASP A 16 4.14 16.57 5.76
N GLU A 17 5.07 15.66 5.95
CA GLU A 17 4.77 14.24 6.11
C GLU A 17 3.88 13.97 7.33
N GLU A 18 4.11 14.69 8.42
CA GLU A 18 3.32 14.60 9.65
C GLU A 18 1.88 15.07 9.41
N GLU A 19 1.70 16.17 8.70
CA GLU A 19 0.38 16.70 8.35
C GLU A 19 -0.38 15.77 7.41
N ARG A 20 0.31 15.15 6.44
CA ARG A 20 -0.30 14.14 5.56
C ARG A 20 -0.71 12.89 6.33
N ASN A 21 0.11 12.45 7.31
CA ASN A 21 -0.24 11.36 8.21
C ASN A 21 -1.47 11.70 9.04
N ALA A 22 -1.48 12.87 9.66
CA ALA A 22 -2.61 13.34 10.46
C ALA A 22 -3.89 13.44 9.63
N MET A 23 -3.78 13.87 8.36
CA MET A 23 -4.93 13.90 7.46
C MET A 23 -5.47 12.51 7.14
N ALA A 24 -4.60 11.54 6.89
CA ALA A 24 -5.01 10.16 6.63
C ALA A 24 -5.69 9.54 7.86
N GLU A 25 -5.17 9.79 9.05
CA GLU A 25 -5.79 9.35 10.32
C GLU A 25 -7.12 10.06 10.56
N LYS A 26 -7.22 11.34 10.29
CA LYS A 26 -8.47 12.10 10.40
C LYS A 26 -9.57 11.53 9.51
N VAL A 27 -9.23 11.11 8.28
CA VAL A 27 -10.19 10.44 7.39
C VAL A 27 -10.61 9.09 7.98
N ARG A 28 -9.66 8.30 8.49
CA ARG A 28 -9.93 7.03 9.15
C ARG A 28 -10.89 7.20 10.32
N ASP A 29 -10.60 8.14 11.19
CA ASP A 29 -11.42 8.42 12.38
C ASP A 29 -12.81 8.93 11.99
N TYR A 30 -12.89 9.75 10.94
CA TYR A 30 -14.16 10.21 10.40
C TYR A 30 -15.03 9.06 9.88
N ILE A 31 -14.41 8.07 9.24
CA ILE A 31 -15.12 6.85 8.79
C ILE A 31 -15.69 6.09 9.99
N VAL A 32 -14.93 5.96 11.07
CA VAL A 32 -15.38 5.24 12.26
C VAL A 32 -16.47 6.02 13.01
N GLU A 33 -16.28 7.32 13.25
CA GLU A 33 -17.13 8.12 14.11
C GLU A 33 -18.39 8.62 13.42
N ARG A 34 -18.29 9.09 12.18
CA ARG A 34 -19.39 9.76 11.46
C ARG A 34 -20.11 8.86 10.49
N VAL A 35 -19.35 8.04 9.77
CA VAL A 35 -19.94 7.07 8.82
C VAL A 35 -20.41 5.81 9.55
N GLY A 36 -19.90 5.54 10.76
CA GLY A 36 -20.19 4.32 11.52
C GLY A 36 -19.61 3.07 10.85
N GLY A 37 -18.54 3.27 10.08
CA GLY A 37 -17.85 2.22 9.35
C GLY A 37 -16.86 1.45 10.22
N THR A 38 -16.59 0.21 9.82
CA THR A 38 -15.52 -0.61 10.39
C THR A 38 -14.41 -0.69 9.38
N ILE A 39 -13.19 -0.28 9.77
CA ILE A 39 -12.02 -0.33 8.90
C ILE A 39 -11.56 -1.79 8.77
N GLU A 40 -11.39 -2.27 7.54
CA GLU A 40 -10.84 -3.60 7.23
C GLU A 40 -9.38 -3.51 6.82
N LYS A 41 -9.05 -2.50 6.02
CA LYS A 41 -7.69 -2.28 5.54
C LYS A 41 -7.37 -0.79 5.44
N PHE A 42 -6.17 -0.42 5.83
CA PHE A 42 -5.65 0.94 5.74
C PHE A 42 -4.25 0.90 5.12
N ASP A 43 -4.16 1.32 3.86
CA ASP A 43 -2.92 1.29 3.10
C ASP A 43 -2.50 2.71 2.71
N ARG A 44 -1.32 3.11 3.11
CA ARG A 44 -0.68 4.33 2.63
C ARG A 44 0.34 4.00 1.55
N TRP A 45 0.11 4.53 0.36
CA TRP A 45 1.03 4.33 -0.75
C TRP A 45 2.12 5.40 -0.83
N GLY A 46 1.96 6.48 -0.07
CA GLY A 46 2.88 7.61 -0.07
C GLY A 46 2.78 8.50 -1.30
N VAL A 47 3.75 9.38 -1.45
CA VAL A 47 3.79 10.35 -2.54
C VAL A 47 4.12 9.66 -3.86
N ARG A 48 3.25 9.87 -4.86
CA ARG A 48 3.39 9.31 -6.21
C ARG A 48 3.11 10.38 -7.26
N LYS A 49 3.72 10.23 -8.42
CA LYS A 49 3.44 11.07 -9.58
C LYS A 49 2.04 10.82 -10.12
N LEU A 50 1.34 11.90 -10.43
CA LEU A 50 0.05 11.85 -11.09
C LEU A 50 0.23 11.59 -12.59
N ALA A 51 -0.73 10.92 -13.22
CA ALA A 51 -0.72 10.69 -14.67
C ALA A 51 -0.83 11.99 -15.47
N TYR A 52 -1.44 13.00 -14.89
CA TYR A 52 -1.56 14.36 -15.48
C TYR A 52 -1.61 15.41 -14.37
N ARG A 53 -1.29 16.65 -14.73
CA ARG A 53 -1.38 17.78 -13.80
C ARG A 53 -2.83 18.10 -13.50
N VAL A 54 -3.16 18.22 -12.23
CA VAL A 54 -4.50 18.64 -11.79
C VAL A 54 -4.63 20.16 -11.75
N ALA A 55 -5.88 20.65 -11.64
CA ALA A 55 -6.22 22.06 -11.71
C ALA A 55 -5.44 23.00 -10.76
N LYS A 56 -4.95 22.47 -9.63
CA LYS A 56 -4.10 23.21 -8.68
C LYS A 56 -2.60 23.19 -9.03
N GLY A 57 -2.23 22.63 -10.21
CA GLY A 57 -0.86 22.58 -10.71
C GLY A 57 -0.01 21.47 -10.10
N PHE A 58 -0.58 20.55 -9.31
CA PHE A 58 0.14 19.44 -8.71
C PHE A 58 0.48 18.38 -9.78
N SER A 59 1.72 17.90 -9.72
CA SER A 59 2.20 16.75 -10.51
C SER A 59 2.35 15.47 -9.66
N GLU A 60 2.25 15.62 -8.35
CA GLU A 60 2.41 14.56 -7.36
C GLU A 60 1.32 14.66 -6.30
N GLY A 61 1.12 13.61 -5.53
CA GLY A 61 0.20 13.59 -4.41
C GLY A 61 0.41 12.37 -3.51
N ASP A 62 0.00 12.46 -2.26
CA ASP A 62 0.07 11.37 -1.30
C ASP A 62 -1.20 10.52 -1.39
N TYR A 63 -1.04 9.29 -1.83
CA TYR A 63 -2.13 8.33 -2.04
C TYR A 63 -2.40 7.50 -0.79
N THR A 64 -3.63 7.48 -0.37
CA THR A 64 -4.11 6.61 0.70
C THR A 64 -5.34 5.85 0.25
N VAL A 65 -5.40 4.56 0.56
CA VAL A 65 -6.52 3.68 0.27
C VAL A 65 -7.04 3.08 1.57
N ILE A 66 -8.34 3.18 1.79
CA ILE A 66 -9.02 2.63 2.96
C ILE A 66 -10.15 1.72 2.51
N GLN A 67 -10.12 0.47 2.96
CA GLN A 67 -11.25 -0.44 2.83
C GLN A 67 -12.03 -0.45 4.14
N PHE A 68 -13.32 -0.29 4.04
CA PHE A 68 -14.19 -0.22 5.22
C PHE A 68 -15.57 -0.79 4.91
N ARG A 69 -16.24 -1.19 5.96
CA ARG A 69 -17.60 -1.72 5.89
C ARG A 69 -18.58 -0.72 6.49
N ALA A 70 -19.51 -0.24 5.71
CA ALA A 70 -20.49 0.76 6.13
C ALA A 70 -21.86 0.55 5.49
N ASP A 71 -22.85 1.27 6.01
CA ASP A 71 -24.17 1.31 5.40
C ASP A 71 -24.18 2.25 4.17
N PRO A 72 -24.87 1.89 3.09
CA PRO A 72 -24.89 2.68 1.85
C PRO A 72 -25.29 4.14 2.05
N GLU A 73 -26.23 4.40 2.97
CA GLU A 73 -26.80 5.73 3.23
C GLU A 73 -25.78 6.69 3.88
N THR A 74 -24.77 6.14 4.54
CA THR A 74 -23.78 6.96 5.28
C THR A 74 -22.53 7.29 4.47
N VAL A 75 -22.32 6.65 3.32
CA VAL A 75 -21.14 6.88 2.46
C VAL A 75 -21.11 8.31 1.90
N ASP A 76 -22.26 8.88 1.58
CA ASP A 76 -22.39 10.26 1.09
C ASP A 76 -21.83 11.30 2.08
N ILE A 77 -21.83 10.98 3.38
CA ILE A 77 -21.27 11.83 4.42
C ILE A 77 -19.74 11.95 4.23
N LEU A 78 -19.08 10.84 3.87
CA LEU A 78 -17.64 10.81 3.58
C LEU A 78 -17.30 11.63 2.33
N GLU A 79 -18.10 11.53 1.27
CA GLU A 79 -17.88 12.29 0.05
C GLU A 79 -18.03 13.80 0.27
N ARG A 80 -19.01 14.20 1.08
CA ARG A 80 -19.16 15.61 1.50
C ARG A 80 -17.95 16.09 2.30
N PHE A 81 -17.45 15.26 3.21
CA PHE A 81 -16.24 15.58 3.99
C PHE A 81 -15.04 15.85 3.08
N TYR A 82 -14.81 15.02 2.07
CA TYR A 82 -13.74 15.27 1.10
C TYR A 82 -13.95 16.58 0.33
N GLY A 83 -15.19 16.88 -0.06
CA GLY A 83 -15.51 18.10 -0.81
C GLY A 83 -15.25 19.40 -0.03
N ILE A 84 -15.33 19.38 1.30
CA ILE A 84 -15.06 20.54 2.16
C ILE A 84 -13.61 20.59 2.68
N THR A 85 -12.83 19.52 2.48
CA THR A 85 -11.44 19.43 2.95
C THR A 85 -10.49 19.88 1.85
N PRO A 86 -9.86 21.08 1.95
CA PRO A 86 -9.06 21.63 0.86
C PRO A 86 -7.77 20.87 0.58
N ASP A 87 -7.29 20.12 1.56
CA ASP A 87 -6.03 19.35 1.50
C ASP A 87 -6.18 18.05 0.71
N VAL A 88 -7.41 17.54 0.61
CA VAL A 88 -7.77 16.43 -0.26
C VAL A 88 -8.25 17.01 -1.58
N PHE A 89 -7.48 16.85 -2.64
CA PHE A 89 -7.83 17.45 -3.93
C PHE A 89 -8.43 16.44 -4.92
N ARG A 90 -8.38 15.17 -4.62
CA ARG A 90 -8.99 14.10 -5.40
C ARG A 90 -9.36 12.93 -4.53
N TRP A 91 -10.52 12.34 -4.78
CA TRP A 91 -10.98 11.13 -4.11
C TRP A 91 -11.87 10.31 -5.02
N GLN A 92 -12.03 9.05 -4.69
CA GLN A 92 -12.97 8.15 -5.34
C GLN A 92 -13.37 7.05 -4.34
N THR A 93 -14.66 6.82 -4.20
CA THR A 93 -15.21 5.76 -3.36
C THR A 93 -16.03 4.82 -4.23
N PHE A 94 -15.81 3.51 -4.09
CA PHE A 94 -16.56 2.50 -4.81
C PHE A 94 -16.83 1.29 -3.94
N ARG A 95 -17.91 0.59 -4.27
CA ARG A 95 -18.29 -0.63 -3.60
C ARG A 95 -17.49 -1.82 -4.14
N ARG A 96 -16.97 -2.64 -3.23
CA ARG A 96 -16.20 -3.85 -3.57
C ARG A 96 -17.09 -5.09 -3.54
N GLU A 97 -17.91 -5.26 -4.58
CA GLU A 97 -18.77 -6.42 -4.73
C GLU A 97 -18.00 -7.74 -4.90
N ASP A 98 -16.80 -7.68 -5.43
CA ASP A 98 -15.88 -8.80 -5.57
C ASP A 98 -15.55 -9.43 -4.22
N LEU A 99 -15.23 -8.60 -3.23
CA LEU A 99 -14.93 -9.04 -1.86
C LEU A 99 -16.19 -9.59 -1.17
N GLU A 100 -17.33 -8.90 -1.31
CA GLU A 100 -18.61 -9.39 -0.77
C GLU A 100 -18.98 -10.77 -1.33
N LYS A 101 -18.75 -11.00 -2.63
CA LYS A 101 -19.01 -12.29 -3.27
C LYS A 101 -18.01 -13.37 -2.82
N ALA A 102 -16.75 -13.00 -2.61
CA ALA A 102 -15.73 -13.90 -2.11
C ALA A 102 -16.04 -14.36 -0.68
N GLU A 103 -16.44 -13.44 0.22
CA GLU A 103 -16.87 -13.77 1.58
C GLU A 103 -18.08 -14.71 1.60
N LYS A 104 -19.09 -14.42 0.77
CA LYS A 104 -20.26 -15.30 0.66
C LYS A 104 -19.90 -16.71 0.17
N ARG A 105 -18.96 -16.82 -0.77
CA ARG A 105 -18.47 -18.11 -1.23
C ARG A 105 -17.67 -18.85 -0.16
N ALA A 106 -16.83 -18.13 0.59
CA ALA A 106 -16.07 -18.71 1.70
C ALA A 106 -16.98 -19.21 2.83
N SER A 107 -18.05 -18.47 3.14
CA SER A 107 -19.02 -18.88 4.16
C SER A 107 -19.92 -20.03 3.74
N LEU A 108 -20.06 -20.28 2.44
CA LEU A 108 -20.84 -21.39 1.89
C LEU A 108 -20.02 -22.67 1.64
N LYS A 109 -18.68 -22.60 1.68
CA LYS A 109 -17.82 -23.79 1.69
C LYS A 109 -17.84 -24.38 3.10
N PRO A 110 -18.24 -25.66 3.30
CA PRO A 110 -17.99 -26.34 4.55
C PRO A 110 -16.49 -26.33 4.84
N PRO A 111 -16.07 -26.36 6.11
CA PRO A 111 -14.65 -26.48 6.43
C PRO A 111 -14.15 -27.78 5.80
N GLU A 112 -13.33 -27.65 4.78
CA GLU A 112 -12.60 -28.76 4.21
C GLU A 112 -11.69 -29.26 5.33
N THR A 113 -12.07 -30.42 5.89
CA THR A 113 -11.25 -31.17 6.81
C THR A 113 -9.88 -31.31 6.17
N VAL A 114 -8.88 -30.72 6.80
CA VAL A 114 -7.48 -30.96 6.45
C VAL A 114 -7.24 -32.42 6.79
N GLU A 115 -7.36 -33.29 5.80
CA GLU A 115 -6.78 -34.62 5.88
C GLU A 115 -5.26 -34.44 5.81
N GLU A 116 -4.68 -34.60 6.98
CA GLU A 116 -3.27 -34.82 7.21
C GLU A 116 -2.83 -36.01 6.36
N PRO A 117 -1.85 -35.90 5.45
CA PRO A 117 -1.31 -37.09 4.81
C PRO A 117 -0.46 -37.83 5.85
N GLU A 118 -1.03 -38.91 6.32
CA GLU A 118 -0.41 -39.95 7.12
C GLU A 118 0.89 -40.42 6.46
N SER A 119 1.93 -40.34 7.23
CA SER A 119 3.26 -40.88 7.01
C SER A 119 3.22 -42.29 6.43
N VAL A 120 3.87 -42.52 5.32
CA VAL A 120 4.35 -43.86 4.93
C VAL A 120 5.88 -43.82 4.94
N GLU A 121 6.35 -44.45 5.99
CA GLU A 121 7.72 -44.92 6.20
C GLU A 121 8.02 -46.07 5.26
N ALA A 122 9.21 -46.12 4.77
CA ALA A 122 10.10 -47.24 4.62
C ALA A 122 10.75 -47.45 3.25
N ALA A 123 12.03 -47.50 3.38
CA ALA A 123 13.03 -48.42 2.81
C ALA A 123 13.69 -48.00 1.50
N GLU A 124 14.90 -47.60 1.64
CA GLU A 124 16.20 -48.29 1.60
C GLU A 124 16.85 -48.41 0.21
N SER A 125 18.06 -47.86 0.18
CA SER A 125 19.26 -48.25 -0.60
C SER A 125 19.29 -47.94 -2.09
N VAL A 126 20.32 -47.29 -2.63
CA VAL A 126 21.70 -47.73 -2.88
C VAL A 126 22.47 -46.62 -3.60
N GLU A 127 23.66 -46.38 -3.10
CA GLU A 127 24.86 -45.72 -3.60
C GLU A 127 25.01 -45.54 -5.13
N THR A 128 25.56 -44.41 -5.57
CA THR A 128 26.92 -44.35 -6.12
C THR A 128 27.23 -42.94 -6.65
N SER A 129 28.20 -42.37 -6.02
CA SER A 129 29.30 -41.49 -6.45
C SER A 129 29.25 -40.82 -7.83
N THR A 130 29.48 -39.54 -7.85
CA THR A 130 30.72 -38.88 -8.33
C THR A 130 30.60 -37.37 -8.19
N GLU A 131 31.46 -36.80 -7.39
CA GLU A 131 32.01 -35.43 -7.51
C GLU A 131 33.17 -35.46 -8.49
N PRO A 132 33.84 -34.33 -8.77
CA PRO A 132 33.51 -32.92 -8.85
C PRO A 132 33.96 -32.27 -10.17
N VAL A 133 33.57 -31.04 -10.47
CA VAL A 133 34.44 -30.12 -11.21
C VAL A 133 34.14 -28.68 -10.74
N VAL A 134 35.14 -28.14 -10.15
CA VAL A 134 35.32 -26.73 -9.84
C VAL A 134 35.58 -25.95 -11.13
N GLU A 135 34.99 -24.77 -11.25
CA GLU A 135 35.65 -23.70 -12.01
C GLU A 135 35.27 -22.35 -11.40
N ASP A 136 36.30 -21.81 -10.77
CA ASP A 136 36.53 -20.46 -10.36
C ASP A 136 36.33 -19.48 -11.50
N VAL A 137 35.57 -18.44 -11.27
CA VAL A 137 35.80 -17.18 -11.96
C VAL A 137 35.69 -16.06 -10.92
N ALA A 138 36.88 -15.69 -10.46
CA ALA A 138 37.15 -14.43 -9.78
C ALA A 138 36.77 -13.25 -10.69
N TYR A 139 36.03 -12.30 -10.15
CA TYR A 139 35.96 -10.98 -10.73
C TYR A 139 36.56 -9.96 -9.74
N GLU A 140 37.64 -9.39 -10.21
CA GLU A 140 38.48 -8.42 -9.55
C GLU A 140 37.73 -7.13 -9.18
N ALA A 141 38.02 -6.69 -7.98
CA ALA A 141 37.84 -5.33 -7.51
C ALA A 141 38.78 -4.38 -8.26
N VAL A 142 38.26 -3.27 -8.68
CA VAL A 142 39.09 -2.11 -9.08
C VAL A 142 38.77 -0.97 -8.15
N ASP A 143 39.69 -0.72 -7.27
CA ASP A 143 39.93 0.53 -6.55
C ASP A 143 40.42 1.58 -7.55
N ALA A 144 40.00 2.80 -7.39
CA ALA A 144 40.76 4.04 -7.62
C ALA A 144 39.91 5.22 -7.19
N GLU A 145 40.21 5.75 -6.06
CA GLU A 145 40.97 6.95 -5.73
C GLU A 145 40.26 8.28 -6.02
N THR A 146 39.92 8.87 -4.90
CA THR A 146 40.15 10.24 -4.43
C THR A 146 40.70 11.24 -5.45
N GLU A 147 40.03 12.36 -5.56
CA GLU A 147 40.69 13.66 -5.54
C GLU A 147 39.79 14.76 -4.99
N THR A 148 40.22 15.26 -3.89
CA THR A 148 39.93 16.56 -3.28
C THR A 148 40.48 17.66 -4.16
N VAL A 149 39.90 18.86 -4.09
CA VAL A 149 40.56 20.18 -4.06
C VAL A 149 39.49 21.26 -4.31
N GLU A 150 39.26 22.03 -3.39
CA GLU A 150 39.62 23.39 -2.99
C GLU A 150 38.66 24.49 -3.48
N GLU A 151 38.02 25.02 -2.54
CA GLU A 151 37.96 26.43 -2.10
C GLU A 151 38.33 27.51 -3.13
N VAL A 152 37.41 28.35 -3.51
CA VAL A 152 37.65 29.74 -3.82
C VAL A 152 36.61 30.63 -3.20
N LYS A 153 37.10 31.39 -2.26
CA LYS A 153 36.52 32.55 -1.60
C LYS A 153 36.42 33.74 -2.53
N LYS A 154 35.45 34.61 -2.18
CA LYS A 154 35.50 36.10 -2.29
C LYS A 154 35.13 36.70 -3.66
N THR A 155 34.24 37.65 -3.75
CA THR A 155 34.32 39.08 -3.34
C THR A 155 32.96 39.72 -3.76
N GLU A 156 32.29 40.38 -2.87
CA GLU A 156 32.02 41.81 -2.74
C GLU A 156 31.90 42.60 -4.07
N GLU A 157 30.70 43.06 -4.37
CA GLU A 157 30.32 44.48 -4.36
C GLU A 157 28.80 44.60 -4.53
#